data_78d322e3a1a32f08b36945d191eb189f
#
_entry.id   78d322e3a1a32f08b36945d191eb189f
#
_cell.length_a   1.000
_cell.length_b   1.000
_cell.length_c   1.000
_cell.angle_alpha   90.00
_cell.angle_beta   90.00
_cell.angle_gamma   90.00
#
_symmetry.space_group_name_H-M   'P 1'
#
loop_
_entity.id
_entity.type
_entity.pdbx_description
1 polymer ?
#
loop_
_entity_poly.entity_id
_entity_poly.type
_entity_poly.pdbx_seq_one_letter_code
_entity_poly.pdbx_strand_id
1 'polypeptide(L)'
;MGVQIATSSAGLHAVPSLLSIRGSDAVSLDEYLNRARSFRFGERSPDRAGLQVNLFFEASTRTRTSFEVAGRRLGLGVVNLEVGSSSVSKGESLADTVRTIDAMQPDVVIVRHSRAGAAEVVAANTGASVINA
;
A
#
# COMPACT_ATOMS: atom_id res chain seq x y z
N MET A 1 2.03 23.63 -2.36
CA MET A 1 0.94 22.67 -2.68
C MET A 1 1.41 21.29 -2.27
N GLY A 2 0.98 20.83 -1.11
CA GLY A 2 1.45 19.62 -0.48
C GLY A 2 1.05 18.35 -1.23
N VAL A 3 1.72 17.24 -0.89
CA VAL A 3 1.31 15.87 -1.24
C VAL A 3 -0.20 15.79 -1.09
N GLN A 4 -0.93 15.49 -2.17
CA GLN A 4 -2.34 15.16 -2.04
C GLN A 4 -2.44 13.84 -1.29
N ILE A 5 -2.50 13.95 0.01
CA ILE A 5 -2.95 12.89 0.89
C ILE A 5 -4.45 12.79 0.61
N ALA A 6 -4.86 11.78 -0.16
CA ALA A 6 -6.27 11.51 -0.35
C ALA A 6 -6.86 11.12 1.00
N THR A 7 -7.51 12.07 1.66
CA THR A 7 -8.28 11.81 2.88
C THR A 7 -9.60 11.18 2.46
N SER A 8 -9.77 9.89 2.76
CA SER A 8 -11.07 9.24 2.63
C SER A 8 -12.07 9.88 3.59
N SER A 9 -13.23 10.28 3.09
CA SER A 9 -14.28 11.01 3.82
C SER A 9 -15.19 10.10 4.66
N ALA A 10 -14.62 9.17 5.39
CA ALA A 10 -15.37 8.39 6.39
C ALA A 10 -14.59 8.45 7.71
N GLY A 11 -14.97 9.33 8.56
CA GLY A 11 -14.78 9.59 9.99
C GLY A 11 -13.92 8.68 10.87
N LEU A 12 -12.82 8.15 10.39
CA LEU A 12 -11.76 7.49 11.15
C LEU A 12 -10.44 7.98 10.58
N HIS A 13 -9.58 8.51 11.41
CA HIS A 13 -8.24 9.04 11.15
C HIS A 13 -7.73 8.83 9.72
N ALA A 14 -7.69 9.93 8.94
CA ALA A 14 -7.16 9.91 7.57
C ALA A 14 -5.73 9.39 7.58
N VAL A 15 -5.55 8.12 7.22
CA VAL A 15 -4.24 7.49 7.18
C VAL A 15 -3.59 7.88 5.85
N PRO A 16 -2.38 8.47 5.85
CA PRO A 16 -1.75 8.92 4.63
C PRO A 16 -1.48 7.75 3.68
N SER A 17 -1.88 7.90 2.41
CA SER A 17 -1.62 6.94 1.34
C SER A 17 -0.62 7.51 0.34
N LEU A 18 0.24 6.67 -0.23
CA LEU A 18 1.18 7.02 -1.29
C LEU A 18 0.70 6.44 -2.62
N LEU A 19 -0.21 7.16 -3.29
CA LEU A 19 -0.83 6.69 -4.53
C LEU A 19 -0.03 7.11 -5.78
N SER A 20 0.65 8.27 -5.71
CA SER A 20 1.45 8.81 -6.80
C SER A 20 2.46 9.82 -6.25
N ILE A 21 3.60 9.92 -6.93
CA ILE A 21 4.57 11.01 -6.71
C ILE A 21 4.25 12.24 -7.55
N ARG A 22 3.24 12.17 -8.41
CA ARG A 22 2.80 13.31 -9.23
C ARG A 22 2.26 14.42 -8.33
N GLY A 23 2.79 15.61 -8.47
CA GLY A 23 2.39 16.78 -7.66
C GLY A 23 3.04 16.83 -6.26
N SER A 24 3.90 15.86 -5.91
CA SER A 24 4.73 15.96 -4.71
C SER A 24 5.76 17.08 -4.88
N ASP A 25 5.97 17.88 -3.84
CA ASP A 25 7.07 18.85 -3.82
C ASP A 25 8.42 18.14 -3.54
N ALA A 26 9.52 18.82 -3.89
CA ALA A 26 10.86 18.28 -3.73
C ALA A 26 11.21 18.00 -2.26
N VAL A 27 10.71 18.78 -1.33
CA VAL A 27 10.97 18.63 0.11
C VAL A 27 10.39 17.31 0.61
N SER A 28 9.13 17.03 0.26
CA SER A 28 8.47 15.77 0.63
C SER A 28 9.17 14.56 0.03
N LEU A 29 9.64 14.64 -1.22
CA LEU A 29 10.40 13.57 -1.83
C LEU A 29 11.76 13.36 -1.15
N ASP A 30 12.45 14.43 -0.79
CA ASP A 30 13.72 14.36 -0.05
C ASP A 30 13.53 13.75 1.35
N GLU A 31 12.44 14.05 2.02
CA GLU A 31 12.11 13.42 3.31
C GLU A 31 11.97 11.90 3.19
N TYR A 32 11.23 11.42 2.17
CA TYR A 32 11.12 9.97 1.89
C TYR A 32 12.49 9.34 1.59
N LEU A 33 13.30 9.99 0.75
CA LEU A 33 14.63 9.49 0.39
C LEU A 33 15.59 9.49 1.58
N ASN A 34 15.57 10.52 2.42
CA ASN A 34 16.37 10.60 3.62
C ASN A 34 15.95 9.53 4.63
N ARG A 35 14.66 9.30 4.79
CA ARG A 35 14.14 8.22 5.64
C ARG A 35 14.56 6.85 5.13
N ALA A 36 14.51 6.62 3.82
CA ALA A 36 14.97 5.36 3.22
C ALA A 36 16.49 5.15 3.43
N ARG A 37 17.29 6.22 3.34
CA ARG A 37 18.73 6.18 3.63
C ARG A 37 19.01 5.84 5.09
N SER A 38 18.29 6.41 6.04
CA SER A 38 18.47 6.12 7.47
C SER A 38 18.26 4.63 7.77
N PHE A 39 17.21 4.02 7.20
CA PHE A 39 17.00 2.57 7.31
C PHE A 39 18.12 1.74 6.66
N ARG A 40 18.63 2.18 5.52
CA ARG A 40 19.76 1.51 4.87
C ARG A 40 21.01 1.51 5.73
N PHE A 41 21.23 2.56 6.52
CA PHE A 41 22.40 2.70 7.42
C PHE A 41 22.16 2.19 8.84
N GLY A 42 21.10 1.42 9.06
CA GLY A 42 20.88 0.66 10.29
C GLY A 42 19.91 1.28 11.28
N GLU A 43 19.24 2.37 10.95
CA GLU A 43 18.13 2.84 11.77
C GLU A 43 17.05 1.75 11.80
N ARG A 44 16.49 1.51 12.98
CA ARG A 44 15.37 0.60 13.16
C ARG A 44 14.12 1.40 13.50
N SER A 45 13.02 1.05 12.88
CA SER A 45 11.71 1.51 13.34
C SER A 45 11.31 0.70 14.59
N PRO A 46 10.63 1.30 15.56
CA PRO A 46 10.01 0.52 16.61
C PRO A 46 9.03 -0.51 16.01
N ASP A 47 9.00 -1.71 16.60
CA ASP A 47 8.06 -2.74 16.20
C ASP A 47 6.62 -2.20 16.24
N ARG A 48 5.89 -2.46 15.19
CA ARG A 48 4.48 -2.08 15.07
C ARG A 48 3.65 -3.35 15.00
N ALA A 49 2.68 -3.48 15.88
CA ALA A 49 1.64 -4.48 15.68
C ALA A 49 0.72 -4.01 14.53
N GLY A 50 0.37 -4.91 13.63
CA GLY A 50 -0.53 -4.58 12.52
C GLY A 50 -0.45 -5.59 11.40
N LEU A 51 -1.25 -5.37 10.35
CA LEU A 51 -1.37 -6.24 9.20
C LEU A 51 -1.04 -5.48 7.91
N GLN A 52 -0.07 -6.00 7.16
CA GLN A 52 0.22 -5.58 5.79
C GLN A 52 -0.34 -6.60 4.80
N VAL A 53 -1.08 -6.12 3.81
CA VAL A 53 -1.52 -6.95 2.68
C VAL A 53 -0.82 -6.47 1.41
N ASN A 54 -0.08 -7.37 0.77
CA ASN A 54 0.51 -7.16 -0.55
C ASN A 54 -0.46 -7.70 -1.60
N LEU A 55 -1.15 -6.81 -2.30
CA LEU A 55 -2.17 -7.12 -3.30
C LEU A 55 -1.61 -6.92 -4.70
N PHE A 56 -1.16 -7.99 -5.33
CA PHE A 56 -0.48 -7.95 -6.62
C PHE A 56 -1.32 -8.60 -7.72
N PHE A 57 -1.65 -7.80 -8.72
CA PHE A 57 -2.36 -8.24 -9.94
C PHE A 57 -1.41 -8.55 -11.10
N GLU A 58 -0.12 -8.29 -10.91
CA GLU A 58 0.94 -8.59 -11.85
C GLU A 58 2.07 -9.33 -11.15
N ALA A 59 2.72 -10.24 -11.89
CA ALA A 59 3.88 -10.92 -11.38
C ALA A 59 5.04 -9.92 -11.13
N SER A 60 5.47 -9.80 -9.91
CA SER A 60 6.59 -8.93 -9.53
C SER A 60 7.31 -9.44 -8.29
N THR A 61 8.13 -10.45 -8.48
CA THR A 61 8.86 -11.12 -7.39
C THR A 61 9.70 -10.13 -6.58
N ARG A 62 10.50 -9.28 -7.23
CA ARG A 62 11.38 -8.34 -6.53
C ARG A 62 10.61 -7.33 -5.69
N THR A 63 9.59 -6.69 -6.27
CA THR A 63 8.80 -5.67 -5.57
C THR A 63 8.04 -6.28 -4.41
N ARG A 64 7.35 -7.40 -4.62
CA ARG A 64 6.62 -8.10 -3.57
C ARG A 64 7.53 -8.51 -2.42
N THR A 65 8.68 -9.15 -2.74
CA THR A 65 9.65 -9.57 -1.72
C THR A 65 10.21 -8.39 -0.93
N SER A 66 10.48 -7.27 -1.60
CA SER A 66 10.97 -6.06 -0.92
C SER A 66 9.96 -5.54 0.10
N PHE A 67 8.68 -5.45 -0.27
CA PHE A 67 7.62 -5.02 0.66
C PHE A 67 7.36 -6.05 1.75
N GLU A 68 7.42 -7.34 1.46
CA GLU A 68 7.30 -8.39 2.46
C GLU A 68 8.40 -8.28 3.52
N VAL A 69 9.66 -8.16 3.09
CA VAL A 69 10.79 -8.00 4.02
C VAL A 69 10.66 -6.71 4.83
N ALA A 70 10.24 -5.61 4.21
CA ALA A 70 10.02 -4.34 4.89
C ALA A 70 8.95 -4.47 5.99
N GLY A 71 7.79 -5.04 5.68
CA GLY A 71 6.71 -5.26 6.65
C GLY A 71 7.15 -6.13 7.83
N ARG A 72 7.81 -7.24 7.55
CA ARG A 72 8.33 -8.14 8.60
C ARG A 72 9.36 -7.45 9.50
N ARG A 73 10.23 -6.59 8.93
CA ARG A 73 11.20 -5.80 9.72
C ARG A 73 10.55 -4.70 10.57
N LEU A 74 9.34 -4.28 10.21
CA LEU A 74 8.52 -3.36 11.00
C LEU A 74 7.67 -4.08 12.06
N GLY A 75 7.75 -5.40 12.16
CA GLY A 75 6.95 -6.20 13.11
C GLY A 75 5.52 -6.47 12.64
N LEU A 76 5.18 -6.15 11.37
CA LEU A 76 3.85 -6.40 10.83
C LEU A 76 3.64 -7.88 10.47
N GLY A 77 2.44 -8.38 10.67
CA GLY A 77 1.96 -9.56 9.96
C GLY A 77 1.87 -9.24 8.46
N VAL A 78 2.38 -10.12 7.60
CA VAL A 78 2.37 -9.89 6.16
C VAL A 78 1.62 -10.99 5.44
N VAL A 79 0.63 -10.61 4.64
CA VAL A 79 -0.13 -11.50 3.76
C VAL A 79 0.14 -11.10 2.31
N ASN A 80 0.53 -12.08 1.49
CA ASN A 80 0.73 -11.88 0.06
C ASN A 80 -0.47 -12.49 -0.69
N LEU A 81 -1.15 -11.66 -1.49
CA LEU A 81 -2.24 -12.06 -2.36
C LEU A 81 -1.84 -11.82 -3.82
N GLU A 82 -1.72 -12.90 -4.56
CA GLU A 82 -1.58 -12.84 -6.01
C GLU A 82 -2.96 -13.07 -6.64
N VAL A 83 -3.52 -11.98 -7.14
CA VAL A 83 -4.80 -12.03 -7.86
C VAL A 83 -4.49 -12.34 -9.32
N GLY A 84 -4.38 -13.62 -9.64
CA GLY A 84 -4.16 -14.07 -11.00
C GLY A 84 -5.36 -13.75 -11.91
N SER A 85 -5.14 -13.88 -13.22
CA SER A 85 -6.17 -13.70 -14.25
C SER A 85 -7.43 -14.56 -14.04
N SER A 86 -7.35 -15.61 -13.22
CA SER A 86 -8.49 -16.48 -12.88
C SER A 86 -9.53 -15.83 -11.96
N SER A 87 -9.15 -14.89 -11.08
CA SER A 87 -10.12 -14.17 -10.22
C SER A 87 -10.82 -13.07 -11.00
N VAL A 88 -10.13 -12.39 -11.92
CA VAL A 88 -10.72 -11.44 -12.87
C VAL A 88 -11.68 -12.16 -13.83
N SER A 89 -11.41 -13.42 -14.17
CA SER A 89 -12.27 -14.22 -15.04
C SER A 89 -13.63 -14.62 -14.40
N LYS A 90 -13.75 -14.47 -13.08
CA LYS A 90 -15.00 -14.74 -12.35
C LYS A 90 -15.91 -13.51 -12.22
N GLY A 91 -15.57 -12.38 -12.86
CA GLY A 91 -16.40 -11.17 -12.89
C GLY A 91 -16.36 -10.35 -11.59
N GLU A 92 -15.47 -10.66 -10.65
CA GLU A 92 -15.30 -9.88 -9.43
C GLU A 92 -14.63 -8.53 -9.75
N SER A 93 -15.18 -7.44 -9.24
CA SER A 93 -14.58 -6.12 -9.43
C SER A 93 -13.40 -5.91 -8.46
N LEU A 94 -12.46 -5.04 -8.84
CA LEU A 94 -11.37 -4.62 -7.95
C LEU A 94 -11.91 -4.10 -6.60
N ALA A 95 -13.00 -3.34 -6.63
CA ALA A 95 -13.63 -2.81 -5.43
C ALA A 95 -14.17 -3.92 -4.51
N ASP A 96 -14.74 -4.98 -5.07
CA ASP A 96 -15.26 -6.11 -4.28
C ASP A 96 -14.12 -6.90 -3.63
N THR A 97 -13.06 -7.16 -4.39
CA THR A 97 -11.84 -7.78 -3.85
C THR A 97 -11.28 -6.97 -2.69
N VAL A 98 -11.19 -5.65 -2.84
CA VAL A 98 -10.66 -4.75 -1.79
C VAL A 98 -11.56 -4.74 -0.56
N ARG A 99 -12.90 -4.68 -0.70
CA ARG A 99 -13.81 -4.75 0.44
C ARG A 99 -13.69 -6.05 1.22
N THR A 100 -13.45 -7.17 0.52
CA THR A 100 -13.20 -8.46 1.16
C THR A 100 -11.90 -8.43 1.99
N ILE A 101 -10.87 -7.77 1.47
CA ILE A 101 -9.60 -7.57 2.18
C ILE A 101 -9.77 -6.61 3.35
N ASP A 102 -10.52 -5.53 3.18
CA ASP A 102 -10.78 -4.52 4.20
C ASP A 102 -11.50 -5.11 5.43
N ALA A 103 -12.32 -6.13 5.23
CA ALA A 103 -12.96 -6.88 6.32
C ALA A 103 -11.94 -7.59 7.24
N MET A 104 -10.70 -7.81 6.78
CA MET A 104 -9.59 -8.34 7.58
C MET A 104 -8.88 -7.25 8.39
N GLN A 105 -9.30 -6.00 8.26
CA GLN A 105 -8.75 -4.83 8.96
C GLN A 105 -7.23 -4.64 8.77
N PRO A 106 -6.73 -4.57 7.54
CA PRO A 106 -5.32 -4.27 7.31
C PRO A 106 -4.99 -2.83 7.73
N ASP A 107 -3.76 -2.60 8.19
CA ASP A 107 -3.23 -1.27 8.45
C ASP A 107 -2.64 -0.64 7.19
N VAL A 108 -2.07 -1.49 6.32
CA VAL A 108 -1.48 -1.05 5.05
C VAL A 108 -1.75 -2.06 3.93
N VAL A 109 -2.13 -1.54 2.77
CA VAL A 109 -2.28 -2.32 1.53
C VAL A 109 -1.25 -1.83 0.50
N ILE A 110 -0.39 -2.73 0.06
CA ILE A 110 0.53 -2.48 -1.03
C ILE A 110 -0.12 -3.02 -2.31
N VAL A 111 -0.46 -2.14 -3.23
CA VAL A 111 -1.14 -2.54 -4.46
C VAL A 111 -0.23 -2.39 -5.68
N ARG A 112 -0.21 -3.41 -6.54
CA ARG A 112 0.39 -3.35 -7.86
C ARG A 112 -0.60 -3.82 -8.92
N HIS A 113 -0.90 -2.95 -9.87
CA HIS A 113 -1.87 -3.21 -10.91
C HIS A 113 -1.48 -2.53 -12.22
N SER A 114 -1.76 -3.17 -13.37
CA SER A 114 -1.47 -2.65 -14.71
C SER A 114 -2.34 -1.45 -15.12
N ARG A 115 -3.54 -1.31 -14.54
CA ARG A 115 -4.46 -0.22 -14.88
C ARG A 115 -4.12 1.05 -14.11
N ALA A 116 -4.02 2.16 -14.82
CA ALA A 116 -3.99 3.49 -14.20
C ALA A 116 -5.26 3.71 -13.36
N GLY A 117 -5.12 4.38 -12.21
CA GLY A 117 -6.23 4.64 -11.30
C GLY A 117 -6.62 3.48 -10.38
N ALA A 118 -5.97 2.32 -10.49
CA ALA A 118 -6.30 1.18 -9.64
C ALA A 118 -5.98 1.44 -8.16
N ALA A 119 -4.86 2.10 -7.87
CA ALA A 119 -4.50 2.44 -6.49
C ALA A 119 -5.51 3.38 -5.84
N GLU A 120 -6.07 4.32 -6.60
CA GLU A 120 -7.13 5.22 -6.17
C GLU A 120 -8.43 4.47 -5.88
N VAL A 121 -8.78 3.47 -6.70
CA VAL A 121 -9.93 2.60 -6.45
C VAL A 121 -9.72 1.81 -5.16
N VAL A 122 -8.52 1.28 -4.93
CA VAL A 122 -8.19 0.57 -3.69
C VAL A 122 -8.36 1.52 -2.50
N ALA A 123 -7.76 2.71 -2.55
CA ALA A 123 -7.84 3.68 -1.46
C ALA A 123 -9.27 4.15 -1.16
N ALA A 124 -10.14 4.19 -2.16
CA ALA A 124 -11.54 4.56 -1.98
C ALA A 124 -12.39 3.44 -1.34
N ASN A 125 -11.89 2.21 -1.26
CA ASN A 125 -12.63 1.04 -0.78
C ASN A 125 -11.99 0.35 0.44
N THR A 126 -11.01 0.95 1.10
CA THR A 126 -10.38 0.46 2.33
C THR A 126 -10.15 1.59 3.33
N GLY A 127 -10.16 1.28 4.61
CA GLY A 127 -9.71 2.16 5.69
C GLY A 127 -8.18 2.15 5.90
N ALA A 128 -7.47 1.26 5.24
CA ALA A 128 -6.01 1.12 5.36
C ALA A 128 -5.24 2.21 4.61
N SER A 129 -3.97 2.45 5.00
CA SER A 129 -3.02 3.17 4.15
C SER A 129 -2.77 2.39 2.86
N VAL A 130 -2.74 3.07 1.72
CA VAL A 130 -2.47 2.44 0.43
C VAL A 130 -1.15 2.94 -0.16
N ILE A 131 -0.32 2.02 -0.59
CA ILE A 131 0.93 2.30 -1.32
C ILE A 131 0.82 1.69 -2.72
N ASN A 132 0.97 2.53 -3.73
CA ASN A 132 1.06 2.11 -5.13
C ASN A 132 2.50 1.67 -5.44
N ALA A 133 2.69 0.43 -5.91
CA ALA A 133 3.98 -0.24 -6.06
C ALA A 133 4.31 -0.64 -7.50
#